data_19ddd862c06ce8ebf1b12b9eeae0a459
#
_entry.id   19ddd862c06ce8ebf1b12b9eeae0a459
#
_cell.length_a   1.000
_cell.length_b   1.000
_cell.length_c   1.000
_cell.angle_alpha   90.00
_cell.angle_beta   90.00
_cell.angle_gamma   90.00
#
_symmetry.space_group_name_H-M   'P 1'
#
loop_
_entity.id
_entity.type
_entity.pdbx_description
1 polymer ?
#
loop_
_entity_poly.entity_id
_entity_poly.type
_entity_poly.pdbx_seq_one_letter_code
_entity_poly.pdbx_strand_id
1 'polypeptide(L)'
;MLIKRIMYAPRTIALPNNPECMPEKIRFCATILSMSKQEDRDNYFMNIAETVAQKSKDPSSKMGCVIVDPKKRVVSMGYNGMIQGADESKMTLSERPMKYYFAIHSEMNALIFAHQDLSNCTIYNRVATCENCLKHCLQAGIKRFVYRELRVSSHSTDPAKSMTNIETDEAVVRLLSSMPNVETLNLVNGKTYIEDIIDSYPEGSEERARLAKWAHNNKAI
;
A
#
# COMPACT_ATOMS: atom_id res chain seq x y z
N MET A 1 -57.44 -19.12 -5.76
CA MET A 1 -56.17 -19.84 -5.52
C MET A 1 -55.18 -18.83 -4.91
N LEU A 2 -55.09 -18.80 -3.58
CA LEU A 2 -54.34 -17.77 -2.78
C LEU A 2 -52.86 -18.17 -2.70
N ILE A 3 -51.99 -17.39 -3.33
CA ILE A 3 -50.54 -17.51 -3.09
C ILE A 3 -50.22 -16.71 -1.83
N LYS A 4 -49.96 -17.40 -0.72
CA LYS A 4 -49.46 -16.79 0.52
C LYS A 4 -48.04 -16.28 0.28
N ARG A 5 -47.85 -14.95 0.36
CA ARG A 5 -46.55 -14.30 0.50
C ARG A 5 -45.95 -14.68 1.86
N ILE A 6 -44.92 -15.51 1.86
CA ILE A 6 -44.10 -15.74 3.06
C ILE A 6 -43.21 -14.50 3.20
N MET A 7 -43.58 -13.61 4.13
CA MET A 7 -42.69 -12.53 4.56
C MET A 7 -41.62 -13.13 5.48
N TYR A 8 -40.41 -13.24 4.98
CA TYR A 8 -39.25 -13.51 5.84
C TYR A 8 -38.91 -12.24 6.59
N ALA A 9 -39.28 -12.17 7.86
CA ALA A 9 -38.74 -11.18 8.78
C ALA A 9 -37.28 -11.55 9.04
N PRO A 10 -36.32 -10.62 8.91
CA PRO A 10 -34.93 -10.91 9.26
C PRO A 10 -34.86 -11.15 10.77
N ARG A 11 -34.63 -12.39 11.19
CA ARG A 11 -34.25 -12.68 12.58
C ARG A 11 -32.89 -12.03 12.80
N THR A 12 -32.85 -11.01 13.62
CA THR A 12 -31.60 -10.42 14.13
C THR A 12 -30.91 -11.50 14.96
N ILE A 13 -29.93 -12.19 14.38
CA ILE A 13 -29.09 -13.12 15.12
C ILE A 13 -28.13 -12.23 15.92
N ALA A 14 -28.31 -12.17 17.23
CA ALA A 14 -27.33 -11.52 18.10
C ALA A 14 -26.01 -12.30 18.01
N LEU A 15 -24.98 -11.66 17.50
CA LEU A 15 -23.65 -12.23 17.43
C LEU A 15 -23.06 -12.32 18.85
N PRO A 16 -22.32 -13.39 19.21
CA PRO A 16 -21.66 -13.47 20.49
C PRO A 16 -20.65 -12.36 20.68
N ASN A 17 -20.53 -11.82 21.88
CA ASN A 17 -19.62 -10.71 22.22
C ASN A 17 -18.12 -11.08 22.14
N ASN A 18 -17.78 -12.34 21.93
CA ASN A 18 -16.40 -12.79 21.74
C ASN A 18 -16.22 -13.40 20.35
N PRO A 19 -15.49 -12.73 19.43
CA PRO A 19 -15.25 -13.22 18.06
C PRO A 19 -14.47 -14.54 17.99
N GLU A 20 -13.67 -14.86 19.01
CA GLU A 20 -12.81 -16.05 19.02
C GLU A 20 -13.60 -17.37 19.16
N CYS A 21 -14.82 -17.29 19.69
CA CYS A 21 -15.69 -18.46 19.87
C CYS A 21 -16.54 -18.80 18.63
N MET A 22 -16.40 -18.07 17.52
CA MET A 22 -17.17 -18.31 16.30
C MET A 22 -16.45 -19.30 15.37
N PRO A 23 -17.18 -20.19 14.67
CA PRO A 23 -16.62 -20.94 13.55
C PRO A 23 -16.02 -19.99 12.50
N GLU A 24 -14.90 -20.39 11.91
CA GLU A 24 -14.12 -19.56 10.96
C GLU A 24 -14.97 -18.93 9.84
N LYS A 25 -15.92 -19.69 9.28
CA LYS A 25 -16.86 -19.20 8.25
C LYS A 25 -17.80 -18.11 8.77
N ILE A 26 -18.27 -18.21 10.03
CA ILE A 26 -19.15 -17.20 10.62
C ILE A 26 -18.35 -15.97 10.98
N ARG A 27 -17.11 -16.12 11.47
CA ARG A 27 -16.18 -15.03 11.75
C ARG A 27 -15.88 -14.23 10.48
N PHE A 28 -15.58 -14.91 9.37
CA PHE A 28 -15.37 -14.30 8.07
C PHE A 28 -16.61 -13.49 7.58
N CYS A 29 -17.81 -14.07 7.69
CA CYS A 29 -19.05 -13.37 7.35
C CYS A 29 -19.33 -12.16 8.26
N ALA A 30 -19.06 -12.28 9.56
CA ALA A 30 -19.24 -11.19 10.51
C ALA A 30 -18.27 -10.03 10.23
N THR A 31 -17.02 -10.32 9.88
CA THR A 31 -16.02 -9.33 9.49
C THR A 31 -16.46 -8.57 8.24
N ILE A 32 -16.93 -9.26 7.19
CA ILE A 32 -17.44 -8.62 5.97
C ILE A 32 -18.65 -7.73 6.26
N LEU A 33 -19.56 -8.14 7.13
CA LEU A 33 -20.75 -7.37 7.49
C LEU A 33 -20.44 -6.12 8.33
N SER A 34 -19.28 -6.08 9.00
CA SER A 34 -18.82 -4.94 9.81
C SER A 34 -17.94 -3.93 9.07
N MET A 35 -17.42 -4.32 7.89
CA MET A 35 -16.55 -3.45 7.09
C MET A 35 -17.31 -2.24 6.54
N SER A 36 -16.67 -1.08 6.60
CA SER A 36 -17.18 0.10 5.91
C SER A 36 -17.16 -0.09 4.38
N LYS A 37 -18.06 0.59 3.66
CA LYS A 37 -18.05 0.56 2.17
C LYS A 37 -16.72 1.02 1.57
N GLN A 38 -15.97 1.85 2.27
CA GLN A 38 -14.66 2.30 1.82
C GLN A 38 -13.60 1.21 2.03
N GLU A 39 -13.59 0.56 3.17
CA GLU A 39 -12.68 -0.53 3.51
C GLU A 39 -12.87 -1.74 2.57
N ASP A 40 -14.11 -2.10 2.24
CA ASP A 40 -14.42 -3.13 1.26
C ASP A 40 -13.83 -2.79 -0.13
N ARG A 41 -13.98 -1.54 -0.58
CA ARG A 41 -13.38 -1.06 -1.84
C ARG A 41 -11.85 -1.06 -1.81
N ASP A 42 -11.27 -0.62 -0.69
CA ASP A 42 -9.81 -0.59 -0.56
C ASP A 42 -9.22 -1.99 -0.61
N ASN A 43 -9.87 -2.97 0.05
CA ASN A 43 -9.49 -4.37 -0.05
C ASN A 43 -9.67 -4.94 -1.47
N TYR A 44 -10.74 -4.57 -2.18
CA TYR A 44 -10.95 -4.98 -3.57
C TYR A 44 -9.82 -4.52 -4.47
N PHE A 45 -9.45 -3.23 -4.45
CA PHE A 45 -8.37 -2.70 -5.29
C PHE A 45 -6.99 -3.21 -4.86
N MET A 46 -6.77 -3.43 -3.57
CA MET A 46 -5.55 -4.05 -3.08
C MET A 46 -5.38 -5.50 -3.61
N ASN A 47 -6.44 -6.28 -3.63
CA ASN A 47 -6.42 -7.64 -4.20
C ASN A 47 -6.10 -7.62 -5.71
N ILE A 48 -6.57 -6.61 -6.45
CA ILE A 48 -6.17 -6.41 -7.85
C ILE A 48 -4.67 -6.12 -7.93
N ALA A 49 -4.12 -5.25 -7.10
CA ALA A 49 -2.70 -4.95 -7.08
C ALA A 49 -1.85 -6.19 -6.78
N GLU A 50 -2.27 -7.04 -5.85
CA GLU A 50 -1.62 -8.32 -5.55
C GLU A 50 -1.70 -9.31 -6.71
N THR A 51 -2.81 -9.33 -7.43
CA THR A 51 -2.95 -10.14 -8.65
C THR A 51 -2.01 -9.66 -9.76
N VAL A 52 -1.91 -8.34 -9.94
CA VAL A 52 -0.99 -7.70 -10.89
C VAL A 52 0.47 -8.06 -10.57
N ALA A 53 0.84 -8.11 -9.30
CA ALA A 53 2.19 -8.47 -8.84
C ALA A 53 2.63 -9.85 -9.34
N GLN A 54 1.70 -10.80 -9.56
CA GLN A 54 2.04 -12.14 -10.05
C GLN A 54 2.66 -12.14 -11.46
N LYS A 55 2.49 -11.07 -12.23
CA LYS A 55 3.10 -10.89 -13.55
C LYS A 55 4.59 -10.55 -13.48
N SER A 56 5.07 -10.09 -12.33
CA SER A 56 6.49 -9.80 -12.14
C SER A 56 7.34 -11.07 -12.31
N LYS A 57 8.42 -10.95 -13.06
CA LYS A 57 9.46 -11.98 -13.22
C LYS A 57 10.54 -11.90 -12.13
N ASP A 58 10.49 -10.91 -11.23
CA ASP A 58 11.46 -10.78 -10.14
C ASP A 58 11.36 -11.99 -9.21
N PRO A 59 12.43 -12.79 -9.06
CA PRO A 59 12.39 -13.99 -8.26
C PRO A 59 12.34 -13.75 -6.76
N SER A 60 12.70 -12.54 -6.31
CA SER A 60 12.83 -12.21 -4.90
C SER A 60 11.71 -11.29 -4.38
N SER A 61 11.09 -10.48 -5.25
CA SER A 61 10.13 -9.46 -4.82
C SER A 61 9.14 -9.16 -5.93
N LYS A 62 7.96 -9.76 -5.89
CA LYS A 62 6.89 -9.48 -6.82
C LYS A 62 6.02 -8.36 -6.27
N MET A 63 6.09 -7.20 -6.93
CA MET A 63 5.33 -6.00 -6.56
C MET A 63 4.38 -5.62 -7.67
N GLY A 64 3.17 -5.22 -7.28
CA GLY A 64 2.15 -4.72 -8.18
C GLY A 64 1.45 -3.53 -7.59
N CYS A 65 1.01 -2.62 -8.44
CA CYS A 65 0.20 -1.50 -8.03
C CYS A 65 -0.98 -1.26 -8.98
N VAL A 66 -2.00 -0.59 -8.46
CA VAL A 66 -3.19 -0.17 -9.20
C VAL A 66 -3.47 1.29 -8.88
N ILE A 67 -3.68 2.09 -9.91
CA ILE A 67 -4.10 3.49 -9.79
C ILE A 67 -5.60 3.56 -10.12
N VAL A 68 -6.36 4.21 -9.24
CA VAL A 68 -7.82 4.31 -9.29
C VAL A 68 -8.24 5.77 -9.25
N ASP A 69 -9.12 6.18 -10.16
CA ASP A 69 -9.62 7.54 -10.22
C ASP A 69 -10.65 7.85 -9.11
N PRO A 70 -11.02 9.13 -8.89
CA PRO A 70 -12.04 9.49 -7.91
C PRO A 70 -13.42 8.83 -8.15
N LYS A 71 -13.71 8.41 -9.39
CA LYS A 71 -14.94 7.70 -9.77
C LYS A 71 -14.84 6.18 -9.55
N LYS A 72 -13.74 5.72 -8.91
CA LYS A 72 -13.50 4.31 -8.57
C LYS A 72 -13.28 3.39 -9.80
N ARG A 73 -12.69 3.91 -10.87
CA ARG A 73 -12.27 3.14 -12.03
C ARG A 73 -10.77 2.93 -12.01
N VAL A 74 -10.32 1.74 -12.35
CA VAL A 74 -8.90 1.46 -12.56
C VAL A 74 -8.44 2.22 -13.81
N VAL A 75 -7.45 3.07 -13.66
CA VAL A 75 -6.90 3.91 -14.75
C VAL A 75 -5.52 3.45 -15.21
N SER A 76 -4.78 2.79 -14.34
CA SER A 76 -3.50 2.18 -14.69
C SER A 76 -3.14 1.07 -13.71
N MET A 77 -2.28 0.15 -14.16
CA MET A 77 -1.71 -0.93 -13.38
C MET A 77 -0.24 -1.09 -13.74
N GLY A 78 0.58 -1.46 -12.76
CA GLY A 78 2.00 -1.73 -12.99
C GLY A 78 2.50 -2.86 -12.10
N TYR A 79 3.50 -3.57 -12.55
CA TYR A 79 4.28 -4.52 -11.75
C TYR A 79 5.77 -4.25 -11.94
N ASN A 80 6.57 -4.59 -10.95
CA ASN A 80 8.02 -4.38 -11.05
C ASN A 80 8.65 -5.34 -12.06
N GLY A 81 9.67 -4.84 -12.77
CA GLY A 81 10.33 -5.64 -13.81
C GLY A 81 11.50 -4.92 -14.45
N MET A 82 12.07 -5.56 -15.45
CA MET A 82 13.12 -4.97 -16.29
C MET A 82 12.56 -3.85 -17.15
N ILE A 83 13.45 -2.97 -17.57
CA ILE A 83 13.18 -1.97 -18.62
C ILE A 83 12.69 -2.70 -19.88
N GLN A 84 11.60 -2.21 -20.47
CA GLN A 84 11.03 -2.78 -21.68
C GLN A 84 12.07 -2.77 -22.83
N GLY A 85 12.23 -3.91 -23.49
CA GLY A 85 13.20 -4.09 -24.57
C GLY A 85 14.63 -4.42 -24.12
N ALA A 86 14.88 -4.50 -22.80
CA ALA A 86 16.19 -4.97 -22.32
C ALA A 86 16.41 -6.44 -22.67
N ASP A 87 17.66 -6.78 -23.02
CA ASP A 87 18.09 -8.14 -23.26
C ASP A 87 18.25 -8.89 -21.92
N GLU A 88 17.26 -9.68 -21.54
CA GLU A 88 17.25 -10.43 -20.28
C GLU A 88 18.36 -11.51 -20.21
N SER A 89 19.08 -11.80 -21.30
CA SER A 89 20.24 -12.68 -21.28
C SER A 89 21.49 -11.97 -20.74
N LYS A 90 21.53 -10.64 -20.78
CA LYS A 90 22.64 -9.78 -20.33
C LYS A 90 22.39 -9.11 -18.98
N MET A 91 21.13 -9.06 -18.56
CA MET A 91 20.71 -8.39 -17.34
C MET A 91 19.74 -9.29 -16.57
N THR A 92 19.88 -9.35 -15.25
CA THR A 92 19.03 -10.22 -14.43
C THR A 92 18.46 -9.48 -13.22
N LEU A 93 17.23 -9.82 -12.85
CA LEU A 93 16.59 -9.35 -11.59
C LEU A 93 17.05 -10.18 -10.37
N SER A 94 17.92 -11.16 -10.55
CA SER A 94 18.44 -12.00 -9.46
C SER A 94 19.68 -11.41 -8.79
N GLU A 95 20.44 -10.58 -9.51
CA GLU A 95 21.73 -10.06 -9.05
C GLU A 95 21.60 -8.79 -8.24
N ARG A 96 21.91 -8.85 -6.95
CA ARG A 96 21.96 -7.69 -6.06
C ARG A 96 23.40 -7.24 -5.85
N PRO A 97 23.69 -5.93 -5.76
CA PRO A 97 22.72 -4.79 -5.81
C PRO A 97 22.37 -4.33 -7.23
N MET A 98 22.97 -4.90 -8.28
CA MET A 98 22.88 -4.40 -9.67
C MET A 98 21.43 -4.24 -10.16
N LYS A 99 20.53 -5.17 -9.81
CA LYS A 99 19.12 -5.07 -10.23
C LYS A 99 18.44 -3.74 -9.87
N TYR A 100 18.88 -3.06 -8.81
CA TYR A 100 18.28 -1.81 -8.35
C TYR A 100 18.52 -0.63 -9.30
N TYR A 101 19.49 -0.71 -10.18
CA TYR A 101 19.79 0.34 -11.14
C TYR A 101 18.96 0.25 -12.42
N PHE A 102 18.39 -0.91 -12.72
CA PHE A 102 17.62 -1.13 -13.96
C PHE A 102 16.24 -1.73 -13.77
N ALA A 103 15.88 -2.15 -12.56
CA ALA A 103 14.52 -2.57 -12.26
C ALA A 103 13.59 -1.36 -12.13
N ILE A 104 12.50 -1.37 -12.87
CA ILE A 104 11.43 -0.37 -12.75
C ILE A 104 10.44 -0.85 -11.69
N HIS A 105 10.14 0.02 -10.72
CA HIS A 105 9.16 -0.27 -9.69
C HIS A 105 7.72 -0.31 -10.26
N SER A 106 6.84 -1.03 -9.58
CA SER A 106 5.44 -1.18 -9.99
C SER A 106 4.72 0.15 -10.16
N GLU A 107 4.97 1.10 -9.25
CA GLU A 107 4.39 2.44 -9.26
C GLU A 107 4.86 3.23 -10.48
N MET A 108 6.16 3.17 -10.79
CA MET A 108 6.72 3.85 -11.95
C MET A 108 6.16 3.29 -13.27
N ASN A 109 6.02 1.96 -13.37
CA ASN A 109 5.37 1.36 -14.52
C ASN A 109 3.91 1.81 -14.64
N ALA A 110 3.16 1.86 -13.54
CA ALA A 110 1.79 2.36 -13.57
C ALA A 110 1.71 3.83 -13.96
N LEU A 111 2.64 4.68 -13.51
CA LEU A 111 2.69 6.11 -13.88
C LEU A 111 3.03 6.29 -15.37
N ILE A 112 4.06 5.60 -15.87
CA ILE A 112 4.56 5.76 -17.25
C ILE A 112 3.49 5.33 -18.26
N PHE A 113 2.73 4.28 -17.95
CA PHE A 113 1.70 3.75 -18.84
C PHE A 113 0.29 4.29 -18.55
N ALA A 114 0.14 5.25 -17.65
CA ALA A 114 -1.10 5.97 -17.47
C ALA A 114 -1.28 6.99 -18.61
N HIS A 115 -2.37 6.83 -19.37
CA HIS A 115 -2.65 7.71 -20.54
C HIS A 115 -3.71 8.77 -20.23
N GLN A 116 -3.80 9.20 -18.96
CA GLN A 116 -4.75 10.21 -18.50
C GLN A 116 -4.23 10.99 -17.31
N ASP A 117 -4.95 12.06 -16.93
CA ASP A 117 -4.70 12.82 -15.70
C ASP A 117 -4.88 11.92 -14.44
N LEU A 118 -3.90 11.97 -13.55
CA LEU A 118 -3.87 11.23 -12.31
C LEU A 118 -4.22 12.09 -11.08
N SER A 119 -4.68 13.30 -11.29
CA SER A 119 -5.05 14.24 -10.22
C SER A 119 -6.14 13.61 -9.32
N ASN A 120 -5.89 13.65 -8.01
CA ASN A 120 -6.76 13.09 -6.97
C ASN A 120 -7.02 11.57 -7.06
N CYS A 121 -6.21 10.85 -7.82
CA CYS A 121 -6.26 9.39 -7.85
C CYS A 121 -5.77 8.77 -6.53
N THR A 122 -6.16 7.52 -6.32
CA THR A 122 -5.66 6.64 -5.25
C THR A 122 -4.73 5.60 -5.87
N ILE A 123 -3.59 5.35 -5.24
CA ILE A 123 -2.69 4.24 -5.59
C ILE A 123 -2.74 3.16 -4.51
N TYR A 124 -2.81 1.92 -4.93
CA TYR A 124 -2.84 0.74 -4.08
C TYR A 124 -1.60 -0.10 -4.34
N ASN A 125 -0.80 -0.32 -3.32
CA ASN A 125 0.41 -1.15 -3.34
C ASN A 125 0.40 -2.11 -2.15
N ARG A 126 0.84 -3.35 -2.31
CA ARG A 126 1.00 -4.25 -1.17
C ARG A 126 1.98 -3.68 -0.14
N VAL A 127 3.09 -3.14 -0.59
CA VAL A 127 4.14 -2.54 0.24
C VAL A 127 4.13 -1.02 0.08
N ALA A 128 4.35 -0.29 1.15
CA ALA A 128 4.39 1.17 1.14
C ALA A 128 5.35 1.73 0.08
N THR A 129 4.90 2.76 -0.62
CA THR A 129 5.61 3.38 -1.75
C THR A 129 6.95 3.97 -1.28
N CYS A 130 8.04 3.66 -1.97
CA CYS A 130 9.36 4.21 -1.63
C CYS A 130 9.44 5.72 -1.89
N GLU A 131 10.42 6.38 -1.27
CA GLU A 131 10.65 7.83 -1.37
C GLU A 131 10.77 8.30 -2.82
N ASN A 132 11.42 7.48 -3.65
CA ASN A 132 11.61 7.81 -5.06
C ASN A 132 10.28 7.71 -5.85
N CYS A 133 9.51 6.65 -5.69
CA CYS A 133 8.20 6.53 -6.32
C CYS A 133 7.19 7.52 -5.75
N LEU A 134 7.21 7.75 -4.42
CA LEU A 134 6.29 8.65 -3.72
C LEU A 134 6.33 10.07 -4.32
N LYS A 135 7.53 10.66 -4.47
CA LYS A 135 7.67 12.00 -5.04
C LYS A 135 7.10 12.11 -6.47
N HIS A 136 7.28 11.06 -7.29
CA HIS A 136 6.74 11.04 -8.65
C HIS A 136 5.22 10.86 -8.68
N CYS A 137 4.69 10.00 -7.80
CA CYS A 137 3.25 9.84 -7.64
C CYS A 137 2.58 11.15 -7.18
N LEU A 138 3.19 11.84 -6.21
CA LEU A 138 2.71 13.14 -5.73
C LEU A 138 2.78 14.21 -6.83
N GLN A 139 3.87 14.23 -7.60
CA GLN A 139 4.04 15.15 -8.74
C GLN A 139 3.01 14.89 -9.84
N ALA A 140 2.60 13.63 -10.05
CA ALA A 140 1.53 13.25 -10.96
C ALA A 140 0.11 13.59 -10.44
N GLY A 141 -0.01 14.09 -9.19
CA GLY A 141 -1.27 14.53 -8.62
C GLY A 141 -2.00 13.47 -7.78
N ILE A 142 -1.41 12.30 -7.55
CA ILE A 142 -1.99 11.27 -6.68
C ILE A 142 -2.10 11.82 -5.25
N LYS A 143 -3.24 11.61 -4.60
CA LYS A 143 -3.55 12.18 -3.29
C LYS A 143 -3.82 11.14 -2.21
N ARG A 144 -3.95 9.87 -2.58
CA ARG A 144 -4.20 8.81 -1.60
C ARG A 144 -3.33 7.59 -1.88
N PHE A 145 -2.64 7.11 -0.82
CA PHE A 145 -1.73 5.97 -0.87
C PHE A 145 -2.22 4.91 0.12
N VAL A 146 -2.56 3.73 -0.39
CA VAL A 146 -3.09 2.63 0.41
C VAL A 146 -2.15 1.43 0.28
N TYR A 147 -1.77 0.85 1.42
CA TYR A 147 -0.82 -0.28 1.48
C TYR A 147 -1.18 -1.25 2.62
N ARG A 148 -0.52 -2.40 2.67
CA ARG A 148 -0.67 -3.42 3.73
C ARG A 148 0.58 -3.61 4.57
N GLU A 149 1.75 -3.47 3.96
CA GLU A 149 3.04 -3.74 4.60
C GLU A 149 3.91 -2.50 4.54
N LEU A 150 4.55 -2.16 5.66
CA LEU A 150 5.64 -1.21 5.64
C LEU A 150 6.80 -1.84 4.87
N ARG A 151 7.58 -1.03 4.16
CA ARG A 151 8.84 -1.52 3.58
C ARG A 151 9.71 -2.04 4.71
N VAL A 152 10.29 -3.23 4.51
CA VAL A 152 11.31 -3.74 5.43
C VAL A 152 12.49 -2.77 5.34
N SER A 153 12.55 -1.88 6.33
CA SER A 153 13.53 -0.83 6.39
C SER A 153 14.84 -1.35 6.98
N SER A 154 15.74 -0.49 7.02
CA SER A 154 16.98 -0.23 7.74
C SER A 154 17.40 -1.15 8.89
N HIS A 155 16.56 -2.01 9.41
CA HIS A 155 16.95 -2.96 10.46
C HIS A 155 17.63 -4.23 9.91
N SER A 156 17.75 -4.35 8.58
CA SER A 156 18.59 -5.39 7.99
C SER A 156 20.05 -5.02 8.18
N THR A 157 20.76 -5.83 8.93
CA THR A 157 22.24 -5.73 9.07
C THR A 157 22.95 -6.07 7.76
N ASP A 158 22.22 -6.47 6.72
CA ASP A 158 22.75 -6.75 5.40
C ASP A 158 22.62 -5.51 4.50
N PRO A 159 23.73 -4.78 4.21
CA PRO A 159 23.71 -3.57 3.38
C PRO A 159 23.12 -3.83 1.96
N ALA A 160 23.21 -5.07 1.47
CA ALA A 160 22.66 -5.44 0.17
C ALA A 160 21.13 -5.61 0.17
N LYS A 161 20.53 -5.71 1.36
CA LYS A 161 19.07 -5.82 1.54
C LYS A 161 18.42 -4.51 2.02
N SER A 162 19.20 -3.60 2.59
CA SER A 162 18.73 -2.33 3.13
C SER A 162 18.68 -1.29 2.00
N MET A 163 17.51 -1.09 1.41
CA MET A 163 17.24 0.05 0.52
C MET A 163 16.67 1.26 1.27
N THR A 164 16.47 1.14 2.57
CA THR A 164 15.94 2.21 3.40
C THR A 164 16.88 2.43 4.58
N ASN A 165 17.13 3.66 4.84
CA ASN A 165 17.89 4.15 6.00
C ASN A 165 17.09 5.29 6.62
N ILE A 166 17.59 5.80 7.73
CA ILE A 166 16.94 6.91 8.45
C ILE A 166 16.76 8.14 7.56
N GLU A 167 17.65 8.41 6.60
CA GLU A 167 17.56 9.56 5.71
C GLU A 167 16.39 9.40 4.73
N THR A 168 16.17 8.19 4.17
CA THR A 168 15.04 7.95 3.26
C THR A 168 13.71 7.98 4.02
N ASP A 169 13.65 7.44 5.24
CA ASP A 169 12.46 7.48 6.08
C ASP A 169 12.13 8.92 6.52
N GLU A 170 13.16 9.69 6.91
CA GLU A 170 13.00 11.11 7.21
C GLU A 170 12.54 11.92 5.99
N ALA A 171 13.05 11.61 4.81
CA ALA A 171 12.61 12.25 3.58
C ALA A 171 11.12 11.98 3.30
N VAL A 172 10.63 10.74 3.52
CA VAL A 172 9.20 10.40 3.40
C VAL A 172 8.36 11.17 4.42
N VAL A 173 8.77 11.20 5.69
CA VAL A 173 8.08 11.93 6.75
C VAL A 173 7.99 13.42 6.41
N ARG A 174 9.10 14.04 5.99
CA ARG A 174 9.15 15.47 5.61
C ARG A 174 8.27 15.77 4.42
N LEU A 175 8.31 14.92 3.39
CA LEU A 175 7.53 15.10 2.17
C LEU A 175 6.03 15.02 2.47
N LEU A 176 5.58 13.98 3.15
CA LEU A 176 4.15 13.80 3.50
C LEU A 176 3.65 14.89 4.44
N SER A 177 4.44 15.28 5.44
CA SER A 177 4.06 16.35 6.36
C SER A 177 3.95 17.72 5.70
N SER A 178 4.66 17.93 4.59
CA SER A 178 4.55 19.18 3.79
C SER A 178 3.30 19.21 2.91
N MET A 179 2.54 18.10 2.83
CA MET A 179 1.42 17.93 1.91
C MET A 179 0.11 17.52 2.66
N PRO A 180 -0.55 18.46 3.38
CA PRO A 180 -1.66 18.13 4.28
C PRO A 180 -2.91 17.54 3.58
N ASN A 181 -2.97 17.62 2.25
CA ASN A 181 -4.08 17.08 1.45
C ASN A 181 -3.77 15.68 0.88
N VAL A 182 -2.70 15.03 1.35
CA VAL A 182 -2.34 13.66 0.98
C VAL A 182 -2.73 12.72 2.09
N GLU A 183 -3.50 11.69 1.76
CA GLU A 183 -3.91 10.63 2.66
C GLU A 183 -3.03 9.39 2.47
N THR A 184 -2.59 8.79 3.56
CA THR A 184 -1.90 7.50 3.55
C THR A 184 -2.60 6.55 4.52
N LEU A 185 -2.76 5.28 4.16
CA LEU A 185 -3.49 4.31 4.96
C LEU A 185 -2.87 2.92 4.86
N ASN A 186 -2.48 2.37 6.00
CA ASN A 186 -2.18 0.96 6.14
C ASN A 186 -3.48 0.18 6.41
N LEU A 187 -3.86 -0.72 5.51
CA LEU A 187 -5.09 -1.52 5.62
C LEU A 187 -5.09 -2.55 6.75
N VAL A 188 -3.94 -2.85 7.34
CA VAL A 188 -3.82 -3.87 8.39
C VAL A 188 -4.03 -3.27 9.77
N ASN A 189 -3.45 -2.08 10.02
CA ASN A 189 -3.45 -1.47 11.35
C ASN A 189 -4.18 -0.12 11.43
N GLY A 190 -4.62 0.43 10.29
CA GLY A 190 -5.32 1.71 10.21
C GLY A 190 -4.43 2.95 10.34
N LYS A 191 -3.10 2.78 10.45
CA LYS A 191 -2.15 3.88 10.63
C LYS A 191 -1.83 4.60 9.33
N THR A 192 -1.37 5.83 9.47
CA THR A 192 -0.73 6.58 8.39
C THR A 192 0.69 6.05 8.11
N TYR A 193 1.24 6.39 6.96
CA TYR A 193 2.61 6.00 6.62
C TYR A 193 3.65 6.62 7.57
N ILE A 194 3.39 7.85 8.02
CA ILE A 194 4.26 8.54 9.02
C ILE A 194 4.28 7.78 10.35
N GLU A 195 3.10 7.41 10.87
CA GLU A 195 2.99 6.64 12.11
C GLU A 195 3.69 5.28 12.00
N ASP A 196 3.48 4.57 10.89
CA ASP A 196 4.16 3.29 10.65
C ASP A 196 5.69 3.42 10.61
N ILE A 197 6.21 4.45 9.94
CA ILE A 197 7.66 4.73 9.91
C ILE A 197 8.17 4.98 11.34
N ILE A 198 7.53 5.88 12.10
CA ILE A 198 7.96 6.20 13.47
C ILE A 198 7.94 4.96 14.36
N ASP A 199 6.90 4.16 14.27
CA ASP A 199 6.74 2.95 15.07
C ASP A 199 7.66 1.79 14.64
N SER A 200 8.26 1.85 13.46
CA SER A 200 9.25 0.87 13.01
C SER A 200 10.60 1.00 13.71
N TYR A 201 10.86 2.13 14.36
CA TYR A 201 12.08 2.36 15.15
C TYR A 201 11.86 1.99 16.62
N PRO A 202 12.89 1.47 17.32
CA PRO A 202 12.78 1.08 18.71
C PRO A 202 12.30 2.23 19.60
N GLU A 203 11.46 1.92 20.57
CA GLU A 203 11.02 2.89 21.57
C GLU A 203 12.21 3.45 22.33
N GLY A 204 12.28 4.79 22.47
CA GLY A 204 13.38 5.47 23.11
C GLY A 204 14.63 5.70 22.25
N SER A 205 14.65 5.24 20.98
CA SER A 205 15.78 5.53 20.08
C SER A 205 15.81 7.00 19.65
N GLU A 206 16.99 7.49 19.32
CA GLU A 206 17.20 8.88 18.84
C GLU A 206 16.50 9.10 17.50
N GLU A 207 16.54 8.09 16.63
CA GLU A 207 15.90 8.12 15.32
C GLU A 207 14.38 8.29 15.45
N ARG A 208 13.74 7.48 16.31
CA ARG A 208 12.30 7.59 16.59
C ARG A 208 11.94 8.97 17.12
N ALA A 209 12.72 9.47 18.10
CA ALA A 209 12.51 10.81 18.69
C ALA A 209 12.67 11.93 17.66
N ARG A 210 13.65 11.81 16.75
CA ARG A 210 13.90 12.79 15.68
C ARG A 210 12.73 12.84 14.67
N LEU A 211 12.26 11.68 14.23
CA LEU A 211 11.15 11.58 13.29
C LEU A 211 9.83 12.08 13.91
N ALA A 212 9.52 11.66 15.14
CA ALA A 212 8.32 12.09 15.86
C ALA A 212 8.30 13.61 16.10
N LYS A 213 9.44 14.18 16.52
CA LYS A 213 9.57 15.63 16.73
C LYS A 213 9.32 16.39 15.43
N TRP A 214 9.84 15.89 14.30
CA TRP A 214 9.65 16.56 13.02
C TRP A 214 8.19 16.49 12.57
N ALA A 215 7.55 15.33 12.67
CA ALA A 215 6.14 15.15 12.33
C ALA A 215 5.23 16.03 13.19
N HIS A 216 5.44 16.07 14.51
CA HIS A 216 4.67 16.90 15.44
C HIS A 216 4.82 18.41 15.14
N ASN A 217 6.04 18.90 14.92
CA ASN A 217 6.29 20.31 14.64
C ASN A 217 5.60 20.79 13.36
N ASN A 218 5.30 19.89 12.44
CA ASN A 218 4.65 20.18 11.17
C ASN A 218 3.16 19.73 11.12
N LYS A 219 2.57 19.39 12.28
CA LYS A 219 1.18 18.98 12.42
C LYS A 219 0.79 17.81 11.50
N ALA A 220 1.68 16.85 11.36
CA ALA A 220 1.48 15.70 10.50
C ALA A 220 0.90 14.49 11.25
N ILE A 221 0.88 14.54 12.57
CA ILE A 221 0.26 13.60 13.51
C ILE A 221 -0.29 14.36 14.72
#